data_411d7f3040b9701d6769e07425ef2f8f
#
_entry.id   411d7f3040b9701d6769e07425ef2f8f
#
_cell.length_a   1.000
_cell.length_b   1.000
_cell.length_c   1.000
_cell.angle_alpha   90.00
_cell.angle_beta   90.00
_cell.angle_gamma   90.00
#
_symmetry.space_group_name_H-M   'P 1'
#
loop_
_entity.id
_entity.type
_entity.pdbx_description
1 polymer ?
#
loop_
_entity_poly.entity_id
_entity_poly.type
_entity_poly.pdbx_seq_one_letter_code
_entity_poly.pdbx_strand_id
1 'polypeptide(L)'
;MTVDNFFQALNIIDNAKFDLDYTHSFKKSVKICSKSNLDLNMLLTAITFLVQNGYLEQIYYPHPLKGFPRKDNKKVMECHISPDWLLVWVQDNQNLTLVLFDTGTHSYLFNSKRLRKGDI
;
A
#
# COMPACT_ATOMS: atom_id res chain seq x y z
N MET A 1 -3.52 -3.75 17.65
CA MET A 1 -3.31 -4.82 16.65
C MET A 1 -1.83 -5.13 16.54
N THR A 2 -1.46 -6.38 16.60
CA THR A 2 -0.09 -6.80 16.40
C THR A 2 0.24 -6.87 14.91
N VAL A 3 1.53 -6.88 14.57
CA VAL A 3 1.97 -7.07 13.18
C VAL A 3 1.49 -8.41 12.63
N ASP A 4 1.58 -9.47 13.44
CA ASP A 4 1.12 -10.81 13.00
C ASP A 4 -0.38 -10.83 12.73
N ASN A 5 -1.18 -10.22 13.58
CA ASN A 5 -2.63 -10.13 13.38
C ASN A 5 -2.98 -9.31 12.13
N PHE A 6 -2.21 -8.26 11.86
CA PHE A 6 -2.38 -7.46 10.65
C PHE A 6 -2.20 -8.33 9.39
N PHE A 7 -1.12 -9.09 9.29
CA PHE A 7 -0.86 -9.93 8.12
C PHE A 7 -1.83 -11.11 8.03
N GLN A 8 -2.26 -11.67 9.14
CA GLN A 8 -3.33 -12.67 9.13
C GLN A 8 -4.61 -12.10 8.52
N ALA A 9 -4.98 -10.89 8.92
CA ALA A 9 -6.17 -10.21 8.39
C ALA A 9 -6.05 -9.92 6.89
N LEU A 10 -4.87 -9.51 6.41
CA LEU A 10 -4.63 -9.29 4.99
C LEU A 10 -4.84 -10.58 4.18
N ASN A 11 -4.45 -11.72 4.72
CA ASN A 11 -4.51 -12.99 4.00
C ASN A 11 -5.92 -13.58 3.91
N ILE A 12 -6.90 -13.03 4.65
CA ILE A 12 -8.27 -13.54 4.71
C ILE A 12 -9.33 -12.49 4.39
N ILE A 13 -9.00 -11.47 3.61
CA ILE A 13 -9.98 -10.43 3.24
C ILE A 13 -11.13 -11.05 2.47
N ASP A 14 -12.36 -10.90 3.00
CA ASP A 14 -13.56 -11.38 2.35
C ASP A 14 -13.95 -10.49 1.17
N ASN A 15 -14.64 -11.10 0.18
CA ASN A 15 -15.17 -10.39 -0.99
C ASN A 15 -14.09 -9.62 -1.76
N ALA A 16 -12.89 -10.14 -1.81
CA ALA A 16 -11.78 -9.53 -2.53
C ALA A 16 -12.05 -9.57 -4.04
N LYS A 17 -12.04 -8.39 -4.67
CA LYS A 17 -12.12 -8.27 -6.13
C LYS A 17 -10.74 -8.47 -6.75
N PHE A 18 -9.68 -8.11 -6.02
CA PHE A 18 -8.29 -8.19 -6.48
C PHE A 18 -7.53 -9.27 -5.71
N ASP A 19 -6.66 -9.97 -6.41
CA ASP A 19 -5.66 -10.82 -5.77
C ASP A 19 -4.61 -9.93 -5.14
N LEU A 20 -4.44 -10.05 -3.83
CA LEU A 20 -3.52 -9.21 -3.06
C LEU A 20 -2.20 -9.91 -2.82
N ASP A 21 -1.12 -9.19 -3.07
CA ASP A 21 0.23 -9.58 -2.70
C ASP A 21 0.95 -8.37 -2.06
N TYR A 22 2.10 -8.60 -1.48
CA TYR A 22 2.91 -7.52 -0.93
C TYR A 22 4.40 -7.87 -0.98
N THR A 23 5.23 -6.83 -1.05
CA THR A 23 6.68 -7.00 -1.12
C THR A 23 7.27 -7.25 0.26
N HIS A 24 8.50 -7.77 0.28
CA HIS A 24 9.27 -7.88 1.50
C HIS A 24 9.53 -6.52 2.16
N SER A 25 9.74 -5.48 1.35
CA SER A 25 9.88 -4.10 1.83
C SER A 25 8.63 -3.63 2.57
N PHE A 26 7.45 -3.92 2.03
CA PHE A 26 6.19 -3.58 2.70
C PHE A 26 6.10 -4.25 4.07
N LYS A 27 6.43 -5.53 4.14
CA LYS A 27 6.40 -6.29 5.40
C LYS A 27 7.32 -5.67 6.46
N LYS A 28 8.54 -5.31 6.07
CA LYS A 28 9.49 -4.63 6.98
C LYS A 28 8.96 -3.27 7.43
N SER A 29 8.39 -2.51 6.50
CA SER A 29 7.87 -1.17 6.78
C SER A 29 6.70 -1.19 7.74
N VAL A 30 5.81 -2.18 7.65
CA VAL A 30 4.71 -2.33 8.60
C VAL A 30 5.24 -2.51 10.04
N LYS A 31 6.32 -3.26 10.21
CA LYS A 31 6.95 -3.42 11.54
C LYS A 31 7.46 -2.08 12.07
N ILE A 32 8.05 -1.26 11.21
CA ILE A 32 8.54 0.08 11.58
C ILE A 32 7.37 1.00 11.95
N CYS A 33 6.29 0.96 11.17
CA CYS A 33 5.07 1.74 11.46
C CYS A 33 4.51 1.36 12.83
N SER A 34 4.44 0.07 13.13
CA SER A 34 3.96 -0.42 14.42
C SER A 34 4.81 0.09 15.58
N LYS A 35 6.13 0.08 15.44
CA LYS A 35 7.05 0.60 16.46
C LYS A 35 6.93 2.11 16.63
N SER A 36 6.49 2.82 15.61
CA SER A 36 6.27 4.27 15.65
C SER A 36 4.87 4.63 16.15
N ASN A 37 4.15 3.69 16.72
CA ASN A 37 2.81 3.86 17.27
C ASN A 37 1.75 4.27 16.23
N LEU A 38 1.96 3.95 14.95
CA LEU A 38 0.94 4.13 13.93
C LEU A 38 -0.11 3.01 14.08
N ASP A 39 -1.38 3.39 13.92
CA ASP A 39 -2.48 2.46 14.10
C ASP A 39 -2.66 1.57 12.87
N LEU A 40 -2.21 0.31 12.96
CA LEU A 40 -2.31 -0.64 11.87
C LEU A 40 -3.76 -0.93 11.45
N ASN A 41 -4.74 -0.68 12.31
CA ASN A 41 -6.15 -0.79 11.93
C ASN A 41 -6.54 0.21 10.84
N MET A 42 -5.96 1.41 10.87
CA MET A 42 -6.19 2.41 9.81
C MET A 42 -5.68 1.92 8.47
N LEU A 43 -4.49 1.33 8.45
CA LEU A 43 -3.90 0.76 7.24
C LEU A 43 -4.73 -0.42 6.73
N LEU A 44 -5.12 -1.32 7.62
CA LEU A 44 -5.95 -2.49 7.28
C LEU A 44 -7.29 -2.07 6.69
N THR A 45 -7.94 -1.07 7.27
CA THR A 45 -9.23 -0.56 6.77
C THR A 45 -9.11 -0.06 5.33
N ALA A 46 -8.09 0.74 5.05
CA ALA A 46 -7.86 1.28 3.70
C ALA A 46 -7.56 0.16 2.71
N ILE A 47 -6.67 -0.78 3.06
CA ILE A 47 -6.30 -1.89 2.18
C ILE A 47 -7.50 -2.79 1.90
N THR A 48 -8.29 -3.10 2.92
CA THR A 48 -9.49 -3.95 2.76
C THR A 48 -10.45 -3.34 1.76
N PHE A 49 -10.76 -2.04 1.90
CA PHE A 49 -11.62 -1.33 0.96
C PHE A 49 -11.05 -1.36 -0.47
N LEU A 50 -9.76 -1.09 -0.59
CA LEU A 50 -9.07 -1.07 -1.89
C LEU A 50 -9.14 -2.44 -2.59
N VAL A 51 -8.89 -3.51 -1.86
CA VAL A 51 -8.90 -4.88 -2.40
C VAL A 51 -10.31 -5.29 -2.83
N GLN A 52 -11.32 -4.87 -2.09
CA GLN A 52 -12.72 -5.19 -2.38
C GLN A 52 -13.29 -4.37 -3.54
N ASN A 53 -12.81 -3.14 -3.75
CA ASN A 53 -13.45 -2.21 -4.68
C ASN A 53 -12.56 -1.78 -5.85
N GLY A 54 -11.25 -1.84 -5.72
CA GLY A 54 -10.31 -1.41 -6.76
C GLY A 54 -10.06 0.08 -6.80
N TYR A 55 -10.51 0.82 -5.81
CA TYR A 55 -10.25 2.25 -5.64
C TYR A 55 -10.33 2.61 -4.16
N LEU A 56 -9.90 3.83 -3.82
CA LEU A 56 -10.03 4.39 -2.47
C LEU A 56 -10.86 5.66 -2.49
N GLU A 57 -11.53 5.92 -1.36
CA GLU A 57 -12.29 7.15 -1.16
C GLU A 57 -11.37 8.37 -1.20
N GLN A 58 -11.91 9.52 -1.59
CA GLN A 58 -11.13 10.74 -1.77
C GLN A 58 -10.46 11.26 -0.50
N ILE A 59 -10.95 10.87 0.66
CA ILE A 59 -10.33 11.26 1.94
C ILE A 59 -8.88 10.75 2.04
N TYR A 60 -8.54 9.68 1.31
CA TYR A 60 -7.18 9.14 1.27
C TYR A 60 -6.29 9.79 0.21
N TYR A 61 -6.81 10.74 -0.58
CA TYR A 61 -6.10 11.40 -1.68
C TYR A 61 -5.38 10.41 -2.60
N PRO A 62 -6.08 9.37 -3.11
CA PRO A 62 -5.44 8.41 -4.00
C PRO A 62 -5.09 9.07 -5.34
N HIS A 63 -3.88 8.82 -5.82
CA HIS A 63 -3.41 9.40 -7.08
C HIS A 63 -2.26 8.57 -7.64
N PRO A 64 -2.01 8.65 -8.97
CA PRO A 64 -0.82 8.04 -9.56
C PRO A 64 0.45 8.66 -9.00
N LEU A 65 1.45 7.81 -8.72
CA LEU A 65 2.73 8.28 -8.19
C LEU A 65 3.57 8.87 -9.33
N LYS A 66 3.91 10.15 -9.23
CA LYS A 66 4.72 10.84 -10.23
C LYS A 66 6.13 10.26 -10.26
N GLY A 67 6.70 10.16 -11.47
CA GLY A 67 8.06 9.68 -11.65
C GLY A 67 8.19 8.17 -11.70
N PHE A 68 7.07 7.45 -11.73
CA PHE A 68 7.05 5.99 -11.83
C PHE A 68 6.15 5.55 -12.98
N PRO A 69 6.43 6.00 -14.23
CA PRO A 69 5.64 5.55 -15.37
C PRO A 69 5.92 4.08 -15.67
N ARG A 70 4.88 3.35 -16.08
CA ARG A 70 5.00 1.94 -16.45
C ARG A 70 4.58 1.76 -17.90
N LYS A 71 5.29 0.86 -18.60
CA LYS A 71 5.00 0.53 -20.00
C LYS A 71 3.91 -0.53 -20.15
N ASP A 72 3.63 -1.27 -19.10
CA ASP A 72 2.54 -2.25 -19.06
C ASP A 72 1.23 -1.56 -18.62
N ASN A 73 0.15 -2.34 -18.48
CA ASN A 73 -1.16 -1.82 -18.08
C ASN A 73 -1.30 -1.61 -16.56
N LYS A 74 -0.20 -1.68 -15.83
CA LYS A 74 -0.20 -1.50 -14.38
C LYS A 74 -0.03 -0.04 -14.02
N LYS A 75 -0.63 0.34 -12.90
CA LYS A 75 -0.53 1.70 -12.35
C LYS A 75 0.19 1.66 -11.02
N VAL A 76 1.13 2.59 -10.84
CA VAL A 76 1.75 2.82 -9.53
C VAL A 76 0.96 3.92 -8.86
N MET A 77 0.39 3.62 -7.69
CA MET A 77 -0.52 4.51 -6.98
C MET A 77 0.00 4.83 -5.60
N GLU A 78 -0.38 6.00 -5.09
CA GLU A 78 -0.08 6.44 -3.74
C GLU A 78 -1.33 6.99 -3.09
N CYS A 79 -1.45 6.83 -1.78
CA CYS A 79 -2.49 7.48 -0.99
C CYS A 79 -1.97 7.88 0.39
N HIS A 80 -2.77 8.67 1.11
CA HIS A 80 -2.47 9.10 2.47
C HIS A 80 -3.36 8.33 3.45
N ILE A 81 -2.77 7.44 4.24
CA ILE A 81 -3.47 6.78 5.36
C ILE A 81 -3.75 7.81 6.47
N SER A 82 -2.78 8.69 6.69
CA SER A 82 -2.89 9.90 7.48
C SER A 82 -1.99 10.97 6.84
N PRO A 83 -1.95 12.22 7.31
CA PRO A 83 -1.25 13.30 6.60
C PRO A 83 0.20 12.99 6.19
N ASP A 84 0.95 12.27 7.02
CA ASP A 84 2.33 11.89 6.69
C ASP A 84 2.53 10.38 6.70
N TRP A 85 1.49 9.62 6.48
CA TRP A 85 1.59 8.15 6.38
C TRP A 85 1.05 7.72 5.03
N LEU A 86 1.95 7.29 4.15
CA LEU A 86 1.65 6.94 2.77
C LEU A 86 1.56 5.44 2.57
N LEU A 87 0.79 5.05 1.57
CA LEU A 87 0.76 3.69 1.04
C LEU A 87 1.01 3.76 -0.45
N VAL A 88 1.94 2.95 -0.94
CA VAL A 88 2.27 2.83 -2.37
C VAL A 88 1.94 1.42 -2.82
N TRP A 89 1.22 1.30 -3.94
CA TRP A 89 0.87 -0.01 -4.49
C TRP A 89 0.91 0.01 -6.01
N VAL A 90 1.00 -1.19 -6.59
CA VAL A 90 0.92 -1.40 -8.03
C VAL A 90 -0.40 -2.11 -8.31
N GLN A 91 -1.19 -1.59 -9.24
CA GLN A 91 -2.50 -2.11 -9.53
C GLN A 91 -2.63 -2.47 -11.01
N ASP A 92 -3.12 -3.68 -11.27
CA ASP A 92 -3.41 -4.18 -12.61
C ASP A 92 -4.91 -4.45 -12.69
N ASN A 93 -5.66 -3.55 -13.35
CA ASN A 93 -7.11 -3.67 -13.47
C ASN A 93 -7.53 -4.72 -14.50
N GLN A 94 -6.63 -5.11 -15.39
CA GLN A 94 -6.91 -6.13 -16.39
C GLN A 94 -6.82 -7.53 -15.78
N ASN A 95 -5.78 -7.80 -15.00
CA ASN A 95 -5.56 -9.08 -14.36
C ASN A 95 -6.09 -9.14 -12.93
N LEU A 96 -6.64 -8.04 -12.43
CA LEU A 96 -7.19 -7.91 -11.07
C LEU A 96 -6.18 -8.31 -9.99
N THR A 97 -4.96 -7.78 -10.12
CA THR A 97 -3.91 -7.98 -9.12
C THR A 97 -3.52 -6.65 -8.47
N LEU A 98 -3.14 -6.72 -7.21
CA LEU A 98 -2.76 -5.57 -6.41
C LEU A 98 -1.58 -5.95 -5.54
N VAL A 99 -0.46 -5.23 -5.70
CA VAL A 99 0.76 -5.49 -4.92
C VAL A 99 1.03 -4.29 -4.02
N LEU A 100 0.97 -4.48 -2.71
CA LEU A 100 1.36 -3.45 -1.75
C LEU A 100 2.88 -3.34 -1.78
N PHE A 101 3.39 -2.20 -2.27
CA PHE A 101 4.81 -2.04 -2.52
C PHE A 101 5.56 -1.55 -1.30
N ASP A 102 5.07 -0.49 -0.65
CA ASP A 102 5.70 0.05 0.56
C ASP A 102 4.72 0.96 1.32
N THR A 103 5.06 1.30 2.56
CA THR A 103 4.31 2.23 3.40
C THR A 103 5.25 2.92 4.37
N GLY A 104 4.92 4.14 4.78
CA GLY A 104 5.70 4.91 5.72
C GLY A 104 5.55 6.42 5.52
N THR A 105 6.38 7.20 6.20
CA THR A 105 6.40 8.65 6.04
C THR A 105 7.06 9.05 4.71
N HIS A 106 6.87 10.31 4.29
CA HIS A 106 7.56 10.85 3.11
C HIS A 106 9.08 10.69 3.23
N SER A 107 9.64 11.07 4.37
CA SER A 107 11.09 10.95 4.60
C SER A 107 11.57 9.51 4.46
N TYR A 108 10.82 8.58 5.05
CA TYR A 108 11.18 7.17 5.01
C TYR A 108 11.17 6.62 3.59
N LEU A 109 10.13 6.94 2.81
CA LEU A 109 9.95 6.39 1.46
C LEU A 109 10.83 7.06 0.41
N PHE A 110 11.00 8.39 0.48
CA PHE A 110 11.61 9.15 -0.61
C PHE A 110 13.00 9.72 -0.28
N ASN A 111 13.19 10.23 0.94
CA ASN A 111 14.47 10.85 1.30
C ASN A 111 15.55 9.82 1.62
N SER A 112 15.17 8.62 2.04
CA SER A 112 16.10 7.53 2.33
C SER A 112 16.42 6.69 1.09
N LYS A 113 15.95 7.07 -0.08
CA LYS A 113 16.14 6.36 -1.35
C LYS A 113 15.58 4.93 -1.35
N ARG A 114 14.63 4.63 -0.49
CA ARG A 114 13.97 3.32 -0.47
C ARG A 114 13.18 3.06 -1.74
N LEU A 115 12.50 4.09 -2.25
CA LEU A 115 11.61 4.01 -3.39
C LEU A 115 12.27 4.68 -4.58
N ARG A 116 12.70 3.89 -5.57
CA ARG A 116 13.35 4.35 -6.79
C ARG A 116 12.54 3.91 -8.00
N LYS A 117 12.65 4.67 -9.09
CA LYS A 117 11.94 4.36 -10.34
C LYS A 117 12.15 2.94 -10.84
N GLY A 118 13.36 2.40 -10.66
CA GLY A 118 13.68 1.05 -11.12
C GLY A 118 13.15 -0.07 -10.24
N ASP A 119 12.62 0.25 -9.05
CA ASP A 119 12.19 -0.75 -8.09
C ASP A 119 10.73 -1.16 -8.26
N ILE A 120 9.98 -0.42 -9.04
CA ILE A 120 8.55 -0.68 -9.24
C ILE A 120 8.23 -1.05 -10.68
#